data_c46d6cdbe081f3985e7141b7dbfd4fd2
#
_entry.id   c46d6cdbe081f3985e7141b7dbfd4fd2
#
_cell.length_a   1.000
_cell.length_b   1.000
_cell.length_c   1.000
_cell.angle_alpha   90.00
_cell.angle_beta   90.00
_cell.angle_gamma   90.00
#
_symmetry.space_group_name_H-M   'P 1'
#
loop_
_entity.id
_entity.type
_entity.pdbx_description
1 polymer ?
#
loop_
_entity_poly.entity_id
_entity_poly.type
_entity_poly.pdbx_seq_one_letter_code
_entity_poly.pdbx_strand_id
1 'polypeptide(L)'
;GYDLILVGKATDNSGFGGASFASLELEEEEKEKNKGAVQEPNAFLERHILKSTYALFKKIKDKKLLNKVGFKDLGAGGVACASVELADTAGYGAEIWLDNVHVGMDGLHPSVVLCSETQERFMWVCHPEITEMILDHYNKTFDMPTVSKLAQASVVGKIKNKKQYIVHSGEDVIVDAPAEMVTKGFNYNRDIKKPKLNLKEPDLKEPQNYNVVLQELLTHENICSRSSIYETYDKQVQGRTVFEPGEADAGVLAPFNNSNYPEEIRQTGIAHSTDHNPIY
;
A
#
# COMPACT_ATOMS: atom_id res chain seq x y z
N GLY A 1 -1.93 -13.69 23.75
CA GLY A 1 -2.07 -12.64 22.73
C GLY A 1 -2.87 -13.14 21.54
N TYR A 2 -3.32 -12.23 20.70
CA TYR A 2 -3.96 -12.55 19.43
C TYR A 2 -2.91 -13.05 18.44
N ASP A 3 -3.32 -13.95 17.54
CA ASP A 3 -2.45 -14.44 16.47
C ASP A 3 -2.45 -13.49 15.28
N LEU A 4 -1.28 -13.37 14.62
CA LEU A 4 -1.10 -12.67 13.36
C LEU A 4 -0.97 -13.72 12.25
N ILE A 5 -1.86 -13.66 11.25
CA ILE A 5 -1.95 -14.62 10.15
C ILE A 5 -1.67 -13.89 8.85
N LEU A 6 -0.60 -14.29 8.18
CA LEU A 6 -0.29 -13.86 6.81
C LEU A 6 -1.05 -14.75 5.82
N VAL A 7 -1.70 -14.12 4.84
CA VAL A 7 -2.49 -14.80 3.82
C VAL A 7 -2.05 -14.33 2.44
N GLY A 8 -1.87 -15.24 1.51
CA GLY A 8 -1.66 -14.91 0.10
C GLY A 8 -0.42 -15.51 -0.53
N LYS A 9 0.16 -14.80 -1.49
CA LYS A 9 1.34 -15.19 -2.26
C LYS A 9 2.54 -15.45 -1.34
N ALA A 10 3.32 -16.46 -1.67
CA ALA A 10 4.59 -16.68 -0.99
C ALA A 10 5.54 -15.49 -1.21
N THR A 11 6.22 -15.08 -0.15
CA THR A 11 7.12 -13.91 -0.18
C THR A 11 8.27 -14.16 -1.16
N ASP A 12 8.49 -13.22 -2.03
CA ASP A 12 9.60 -13.17 -2.98
C ASP A 12 10.38 -11.85 -2.82
N ASN A 13 11.31 -11.56 -3.70
CA ASN A 13 12.08 -10.32 -3.68
C ASN A 13 11.45 -9.18 -4.47
N SER A 14 10.22 -9.35 -4.99
CA SER A 14 9.53 -8.30 -5.72
C SER A 14 9.11 -7.14 -4.81
N GLY A 15 9.23 -5.92 -5.31
CA GLY A 15 8.90 -4.71 -4.55
C GLY A 15 9.80 -4.43 -3.34
N PHE A 16 10.95 -5.10 -3.22
CA PHE A 16 11.90 -4.79 -2.15
C PHE A 16 12.58 -3.44 -2.42
N GLY A 17 12.43 -2.52 -1.48
CA GLY A 17 12.85 -1.13 -1.64
C GLY A 17 11.71 -0.15 -1.98
N GLY A 18 10.60 -0.63 -2.51
CA GLY A 18 9.31 0.05 -2.66
C GLY A 18 9.39 1.54 -2.98
N ALA A 19 8.77 2.38 -2.15
CA ALA A 19 8.74 3.83 -2.33
C ALA A 19 10.12 4.50 -2.34
N SER A 20 11.11 3.95 -1.65
CA SER A 20 12.48 4.49 -1.67
C SER A 20 13.14 4.27 -3.02
N PHE A 21 12.85 3.15 -3.69
CA PHE A 21 13.33 2.87 -5.03
C PHE A 21 12.71 3.81 -6.08
N ALA A 22 11.43 4.13 -5.93
CA ALA A 22 10.73 5.05 -6.85
C ALA A 22 11.33 6.48 -6.86
N SER A 23 12.15 6.82 -5.86
CA SER A 23 12.83 8.11 -5.74
C SER A 23 14.28 8.09 -6.24
N LEU A 24 14.77 6.96 -6.75
CA LEU A 24 16.13 6.82 -7.27
C LEU A 24 16.16 7.04 -8.79
N GLU A 25 17.25 7.63 -9.27
CA GLU A 25 17.56 7.60 -10.72
C GLU A 25 17.90 6.16 -11.13
N LEU A 26 17.26 5.69 -12.21
CA LEU A 26 17.47 4.34 -12.73
C LEU A 26 18.69 4.36 -13.66
N GLU A 27 19.79 3.76 -13.21
CA GLU A 27 20.97 3.57 -14.05
C GLU A 27 20.85 2.28 -14.88
N GLU A 28 21.15 2.35 -16.18
CA GLU A 28 21.06 1.19 -17.08
C GLU A 28 21.96 0.01 -16.66
N GLU A 29 23.05 0.30 -15.96
CA GLU A 29 24.02 -0.70 -15.49
C GLU A 29 23.50 -1.51 -14.28
N GLU A 30 22.42 -1.05 -13.60
CA GLU A 30 21.84 -1.70 -12.43
C GLU A 30 20.57 -2.51 -12.73
N LYS A 31 20.37 -2.96 -13.98
CA LYS A 31 19.15 -3.71 -14.41
C LYS A 31 18.77 -4.90 -13.52
N GLU A 32 19.76 -5.60 -12.99
CA GLU A 32 19.52 -6.77 -12.12
C GLU A 32 18.97 -6.36 -10.74
N LYS A 33 19.46 -5.26 -10.16
CA LYS A 33 18.92 -4.70 -8.91
C LYS A 33 17.52 -4.11 -9.13
N ASN A 34 17.32 -3.48 -10.29
CA ASN A 34 16.07 -2.84 -10.65
C ASN A 34 14.91 -3.84 -10.83
N LYS A 35 15.21 -5.09 -11.26
CA LYS A 35 14.19 -6.15 -11.38
C LYS A 35 13.53 -6.51 -10.05
N GLY A 36 14.29 -6.53 -8.96
CA GLY A 36 13.76 -6.83 -7.62
C GLY A 36 12.85 -5.73 -7.05
N ALA A 37 12.93 -4.51 -7.56
CA ALA A 37 12.11 -3.39 -7.11
C ALA A 37 10.74 -3.32 -7.80
N VAL A 38 10.55 -4.03 -8.91
CA VAL A 38 9.28 -4.08 -9.64
C VAL A 38 8.32 -5.03 -8.92
N GLN A 39 7.10 -4.57 -8.70
CA GLN A 39 6.02 -5.41 -8.20
C GLN A 39 5.52 -6.33 -9.31
N GLU A 40 5.25 -7.59 -8.97
CA GLU A 40 4.80 -8.60 -9.93
C GLU A 40 3.37 -9.04 -9.59
N PRO A 41 2.33 -8.42 -10.21
CA PRO A 41 0.94 -8.68 -9.90
C PRO A 41 0.48 -10.04 -10.43
N ASN A 42 -0.43 -10.70 -9.68
CA ASN A 42 -1.11 -11.90 -10.08
C ASN A 42 -2.63 -11.73 -9.93
N ALA A 43 -3.27 -11.20 -10.95
CA ALA A 43 -4.71 -10.88 -10.93
C ALA A 43 -5.60 -12.11 -10.69
N PHE A 44 -5.17 -13.31 -11.09
CA PHE A 44 -5.91 -14.54 -10.85
C PHE A 44 -5.91 -14.92 -9.35
N LEU A 45 -4.74 -14.88 -8.72
CA LEU A 45 -4.61 -15.10 -7.27
C LEU A 45 -5.36 -14.03 -6.49
N GLU A 46 -5.22 -12.76 -6.87
CA GLU A 46 -5.93 -11.65 -6.22
C GLU A 46 -7.44 -11.87 -6.25
N ARG A 47 -8.00 -12.24 -7.40
CA ARG A 47 -9.43 -12.56 -7.51
C ARG A 47 -9.85 -13.69 -6.57
N HIS A 48 -9.00 -14.71 -6.43
CA HIS A 48 -9.27 -15.83 -5.53
C HIS A 48 -9.22 -15.40 -4.07
N ILE A 49 -8.20 -14.63 -3.69
CA ILE A 49 -8.04 -14.08 -2.33
C ILE A 49 -9.21 -13.17 -1.97
N LEU A 50 -9.61 -12.25 -2.83
CA LEU A 50 -10.75 -11.37 -2.60
C LEU A 50 -12.03 -12.18 -2.37
N LYS A 51 -12.32 -13.15 -3.22
CA LYS A 51 -13.51 -13.99 -3.09
C LYS A 51 -13.53 -14.76 -1.77
N SER A 52 -12.41 -15.37 -1.39
CA SER A 52 -12.28 -16.09 -0.12
C SER A 52 -12.40 -15.15 1.08
N THR A 53 -11.77 -13.99 1.03
CA THR A 53 -11.80 -13.00 2.10
C THR A 53 -13.21 -12.45 2.32
N TYR A 54 -13.96 -12.11 1.28
CA TYR A 54 -15.36 -11.68 1.42
C TYR A 54 -16.25 -12.77 2.00
N ALA A 55 -16.04 -14.03 1.61
CA ALA A 55 -16.76 -15.16 2.19
C ALA A 55 -16.41 -15.34 3.68
N LEU A 56 -15.17 -15.10 4.08
CA LEU A 56 -14.74 -15.14 5.47
C LEU A 56 -15.33 -13.99 6.28
N PHE A 57 -15.35 -12.76 5.76
CA PHE A 57 -16.03 -11.63 6.40
C PHE A 57 -17.49 -11.93 6.70
N LYS A 58 -18.21 -12.51 5.73
CA LYS A 58 -19.58 -12.93 5.94
C LYS A 58 -19.69 -13.97 7.05
N LYS A 59 -18.86 -15.02 7.03
CA LYS A 59 -18.81 -16.08 8.05
C LYS A 59 -18.54 -15.52 9.45
N ILE A 60 -17.59 -14.57 9.58
CA ILE A 60 -17.25 -13.91 10.84
C ILE A 60 -18.44 -13.05 11.34
N LYS A 61 -19.08 -12.30 10.44
CA LYS A 61 -20.27 -11.50 10.77
C LYS A 61 -21.43 -12.36 11.24
N ASP A 62 -21.76 -13.44 10.51
CA ASP A 62 -22.84 -14.37 10.83
C ASP A 62 -22.63 -15.04 12.19
N LYS A 63 -21.38 -15.32 12.55
CA LYS A 63 -20.97 -15.86 13.85
C LYS A 63 -20.82 -14.82 14.96
N LYS A 64 -21.04 -13.53 14.69
CA LYS A 64 -20.86 -12.40 15.62
C LYS A 64 -19.45 -12.29 16.23
N LEU A 65 -18.41 -12.55 15.41
CA LEU A 65 -17.01 -12.58 15.83
C LEU A 65 -16.21 -11.32 15.39
N LEU A 66 -16.88 -10.27 14.92
CA LEU A 66 -16.23 -9.05 14.41
C LEU A 66 -15.33 -8.36 15.44
N ASN A 67 -15.66 -8.44 16.72
CA ASN A 67 -14.87 -7.88 17.82
C ASN A 67 -13.60 -8.71 18.16
N LYS A 68 -13.39 -9.84 17.50
CA LYS A 68 -12.26 -10.75 17.72
C LYS A 68 -11.26 -10.76 16.59
N VAL A 69 -11.41 -9.88 15.62
CA VAL A 69 -10.54 -9.80 14.43
C VAL A 69 -10.16 -8.38 14.07
N GLY A 70 -9.00 -8.24 13.45
CA GLY A 70 -8.60 -7.08 12.67
C GLY A 70 -8.03 -7.57 11.34
N PHE A 71 -8.01 -6.71 10.33
CA PHE A 71 -7.62 -7.05 8.98
C PHE A 71 -6.92 -5.87 8.30
N LYS A 72 -5.87 -6.17 7.56
CA LYS A 72 -5.10 -5.18 6.81
C LYS A 72 -4.48 -5.81 5.56
N ASP A 73 -4.37 -5.02 4.50
CA ASP A 73 -3.54 -5.32 3.34
C ASP A 73 -2.04 -5.21 3.67
N LEU A 74 -1.22 -5.86 2.86
CA LEU A 74 0.23 -5.66 2.85
C LEU A 74 0.60 -4.78 1.65
N GLY A 75 1.08 -3.59 1.94
CA GLY A 75 1.66 -2.66 0.97
C GLY A 75 3.12 -2.39 1.30
N ALA A 76 3.49 -1.12 1.30
CA ALA A 76 4.83 -0.66 1.65
C ALA A 76 5.32 -1.21 2.98
N GLY A 77 6.53 -1.77 3.00
CA GLY A 77 7.14 -2.40 4.16
C GLY A 77 6.63 -3.80 4.49
N GLY A 78 5.78 -4.40 3.65
CA GLY A 78 5.40 -5.80 3.70
C GLY A 78 4.87 -6.29 5.05
N VAL A 79 5.41 -7.40 5.53
CA VAL A 79 5.03 -8.03 6.82
C VAL A 79 5.31 -7.11 8.00
N ALA A 80 6.42 -6.35 7.97
CA ALA A 80 6.76 -5.42 9.05
C ALA A 80 5.65 -4.40 9.27
N CYS A 81 5.29 -3.69 8.20
CA CYS A 81 4.32 -2.59 8.28
C CYS A 81 2.95 -3.09 8.71
N ALA A 82 2.42 -4.12 8.05
CA ALA A 82 1.10 -4.66 8.36
C ALA A 82 1.00 -5.15 9.81
N SER A 83 1.99 -5.90 10.30
CA SER A 83 1.97 -6.47 11.64
C SER A 83 2.12 -5.43 12.74
N VAL A 84 3.04 -4.47 12.57
CA VAL A 84 3.26 -3.44 13.59
C VAL A 84 2.11 -2.45 13.66
N GLU A 85 1.52 -2.07 12.52
CA GLU A 85 0.40 -1.14 12.49
C GLU A 85 -0.87 -1.74 13.10
N LEU A 86 -1.16 -3.02 12.85
CA LEU A 86 -2.26 -3.72 13.51
C LEU A 86 -2.10 -3.76 15.03
N ALA A 87 -0.86 -3.87 15.52
CA ALA A 87 -0.57 -3.89 16.95
C ALA A 87 -0.62 -2.49 17.56
N ASP A 88 0.11 -1.53 16.98
CA ASP A 88 0.29 -0.18 17.52
C ASP A 88 -1.02 0.62 17.54
N THR A 89 -1.83 0.51 16.48
CA THR A 89 -3.17 1.14 16.41
C THR A 89 -4.06 0.72 17.58
N ALA A 90 -3.91 -0.51 18.05
CA ALA A 90 -4.65 -1.03 19.20
C ALA A 90 -3.92 -0.77 20.55
N GLY A 91 -2.75 -0.13 20.54
CA GLY A 91 -1.96 0.19 21.72
C GLY A 91 -1.12 -0.96 22.26
N TYR A 92 -0.80 -1.94 21.42
CA TYR A 92 -0.03 -3.15 21.73
C TYR A 92 1.30 -3.19 20.97
N GLY A 93 2.08 -4.23 21.22
CA GLY A 93 3.23 -4.63 20.40
C GLY A 93 2.97 -5.93 19.65
N ALA A 94 3.95 -6.36 18.85
CA ALA A 94 3.89 -7.63 18.13
C ALA A 94 5.23 -8.37 18.21
N GLU A 95 5.15 -9.69 18.13
CA GLU A 95 6.30 -10.58 18.02
C GLU A 95 6.11 -11.46 16.79
N ILE A 96 7.09 -11.44 15.88
CA ILE A 96 7.05 -12.08 14.57
C ILE A 96 8.16 -13.10 14.47
N TRP A 97 7.88 -14.25 13.88
CA TRP A 97 8.85 -15.29 13.53
C TRP A 97 8.93 -15.43 12.02
N LEU A 98 10.04 -15.00 11.42
CA LEU A 98 10.21 -15.02 9.96
C LEU A 98 10.23 -16.43 9.40
N ASP A 99 10.64 -17.42 10.19
CA ASP A 99 10.63 -18.83 9.79
C ASP A 99 9.22 -19.38 9.51
N ASN A 100 8.19 -18.70 10.02
CA ASN A 100 6.79 -19.04 9.76
C ASN A 100 6.20 -18.30 8.55
N VAL A 101 6.93 -17.34 7.98
CA VAL A 101 6.52 -16.65 6.76
C VAL A 101 6.77 -17.57 5.57
N HIS A 102 5.72 -17.86 4.80
CA HIS A 102 5.89 -18.68 3.61
C HIS A 102 6.63 -17.91 2.51
N VAL A 103 7.70 -18.52 2.00
CA VAL A 103 8.61 -17.92 1.02
C VAL A 103 8.57 -18.70 -0.29
N GLY A 104 8.68 -17.98 -1.41
CA GLY A 104 8.66 -18.55 -2.76
C GLY A 104 10.03 -18.86 -3.32
N MET A 105 11.09 -18.48 -2.62
CA MET A 105 12.49 -18.62 -3.05
C MET A 105 13.36 -19.03 -1.86
N ASP A 106 14.33 -19.88 -2.09
CA ASP A 106 15.31 -20.26 -1.08
C ASP A 106 16.33 -19.13 -0.87
N GLY A 107 16.84 -19.01 0.36
CA GLY A 107 17.95 -18.12 0.69
C GLY A 107 17.62 -16.64 0.69
N LEU A 108 16.35 -16.24 0.80
CA LEU A 108 15.97 -14.85 0.99
C LEU A 108 16.56 -14.28 2.28
N HIS A 109 17.17 -13.11 2.17
CA HIS A 109 17.66 -12.38 3.35
C HIS A 109 16.48 -12.01 4.28
N PRO A 110 16.63 -12.06 5.61
CA PRO A 110 15.56 -11.74 6.56
C PRO A 110 14.88 -10.39 6.31
N SER A 111 15.64 -9.36 5.90
CA SER A 111 15.09 -8.05 5.55
C SER A 111 14.13 -8.12 4.35
N VAL A 112 14.40 -8.98 3.37
CA VAL A 112 13.52 -9.21 2.22
C VAL A 112 12.26 -9.92 2.67
N VAL A 113 12.37 -10.97 3.48
CA VAL A 113 11.21 -11.69 4.02
C VAL A 113 10.30 -10.78 4.83
N LEU A 114 10.90 -9.86 5.60
CA LEU A 114 10.18 -8.92 6.46
C LEU A 114 9.56 -7.76 5.69
N CYS A 115 10.29 -7.15 4.74
CA CYS A 115 9.94 -5.85 4.16
C CYS A 115 9.59 -5.87 2.66
N SER A 116 9.70 -7.01 1.97
CA SER A 116 9.30 -7.11 0.57
C SER A 116 7.81 -6.79 0.39
N GLU A 117 7.50 -6.05 -0.67
CA GLU A 117 6.14 -5.65 -1.03
C GLU A 117 5.49 -6.65 -2.01
N THR A 118 5.79 -7.93 -1.85
CA THR A 118 5.15 -9.00 -2.62
C THR A 118 3.65 -8.79 -2.66
N GLN A 119 3.07 -8.72 -3.84
CA GLN A 119 1.64 -8.44 -4.06
C GLN A 119 0.72 -9.58 -3.61
N GLU A 120 -0.57 -9.37 -3.61
CA GLU A 120 -1.62 -10.34 -3.27
C GLU A 120 -1.43 -10.95 -1.89
N ARG A 121 -1.28 -10.08 -0.87
CA ARG A 121 -1.17 -10.51 0.53
C ARG A 121 -2.05 -9.67 1.46
N PHE A 122 -2.60 -10.34 2.47
CA PHE A 122 -3.34 -9.73 3.58
C PHE A 122 -2.84 -10.25 4.91
N MET A 123 -3.10 -9.51 5.97
CA MET A 123 -2.83 -9.91 7.34
C MET A 123 -4.08 -9.82 8.20
N TRP A 124 -4.36 -10.91 8.91
CA TRP A 124 -5.35 -10.95 9.96
C TRP A 124 -4.67 -10.84 11.32
N VAL A 125 -5.32 -10.17 12.24
CA VAL A 125 -5.11 -10.37 13.68
C VAL A 125 -6.37 -10.99 14.24
N CYS A 126 -6.27 -12.05 15.01
CA CYS A 126 -7.46 -12.76 15.50
C CYS A 126 -7.24 -13.38 16.88
N HIS A 127 -8.36 -13.52 17.60
CA HIS A 127 -8.36 -14.29 18.85
C HIS A 127 -8.01 -15.76 18.57
N PRO A 128 -7.17 -16.42 19.40
CA PRO A 128 -6.69 -17.78 19.13
C PRO A 128 -7.79 -18.84 18.91
N GLU A 129 -8.97 -18.66 19.50
CA GLU A 129 -10.10 -19.58 19.31
C GLU A 129 -10.61 -19.69 17.88
N ILE A 130 -10.29 -18.71 17.02
CA ILE A 130 -10.75 -18.68 15.63
C ILE A 130 -9.61 -18.81 14.61
N THR A 131 -8.37 -18.95 15.07
CA THR A 131 -7.19 -19.11 14.22
C THR A 131 -7.34 -20.26 13.23
N GLU A 132 -7.69 -21.46 13.72
CA GLU A 132 -7.90 -22.63 12.86
C GLU A 132 -9.02 -22.43 11.85
N MET A 133 -10.09 -21.72 12.23
CA MET A 133 -11.18 -21.41 11.30
C MET A 133 -10.70 -20.56 10.13
N ILE A 134 -9.80 -19.61 10.37
CA ILE A 134 -9.22 -18.74 9.32
C ILE A 134 -8.25 -19.54 8.46
N LEU A 135 -7.34 -20.31 9.05
CA LEU A 135 -6.39 -21.15 8.33
C LEU A 135 -7.11 -22.16 7.42
N ASP A 136 -8.08 -22.91 7.96
CA ASP A 136 -8.86 -23.89 7.21
C ASP A 136 -9.68 -23.25 6.08
N HIS A 137 -10.17 -22.05 6.31
CA HIS A 137 -10.93 -21.34 5.29
C HIS A 137 -10.09 -21.07 4.04
N TYR A 138 -8.88 -20.55 4.20
CA TYR A 138 -8.01 -20.25 3.06
C TYR A 138 -7.31 -21.50 2.51
N ASN A 139 -6.77 -22.34 3.39
CA ASN A 139 -5.90 -23.45 2.97
C ASN A 139 -6.68 -24.69 2.52
N LYS A 140 -7.90 -24.92 3.07
CA LYS A 140 -8.70 -26.12 2.76
C LYS A 140 -9.97 -25.80 2.01
N THR A 141 -10.80 -24.84 2.52
CA THR A 141 -12.11 -24.56 1.91
C THR A 141 -11.96 -23.89 0.54
N PHE A 142 -11.07 -22.91 0.42
CA PHE A 142 -10.74 -22.22 -0.82
C PHE A 142 -9.48 -22.78 -1.49
N ASP A 143 -8.81 -23.72 -0.87
CA ASP A 143 -7.66 -24.46 -1.41
C ASP A 143 -6.61 -23.58 -2.11
N MET A 144 -6.23 -22.48 -1.44
CA MET A 144 -5.29 -21.50 -1.97
C MET A 144 -3.97 -22.11 -2.46
N PRO A 145 -3.39 -23.14 -1.81
CA PRO A 145 -2.15 -23.78 -2.26
C PRO A 145 -2.22 -24.37 -3.68
N THR A 146 -3.41 -24.76 -4.16
CA THR A 146 -3.59 -25.27 -5.53
C THR A 146 -3.76 -24.15 -6.55
N VAL A 147 -4.17 -22.95 -6.12
CA VAL A 147 -4.38 -21.78 -6.98
C VAL A 147 -3.05 -21.15 -7.37
N SER A 148 -2.13 -21.05 -6.43
CA SER A 148 -0.79 -20.53 -6.68
C SER A 148 0.23 -21.27 -5.79
N LYS A 149 1.35 -21.64 -6.38
CA LYS A 149 2.40 -22.42 -5.70
C LYS A 149 2.83 -21.71 -4.40
N LEU A 150 2.79 -22.42 -3.29
CA LEU A 150 3.16 -21.97 -1.94
C LEU A 150 2.30 -20.80 -1.39
N ALA A 151 1.25 -20.39 -2.08
CA ALA A 151 0.29 -19.44 -1.51
C ALA A 151 -0.53 -20.12 -0.42
N GLN A 152 -0.65 -19.49 0.74
CA GLN A 152 -1.33 -20.08 1.89
C GLN A 152 -1.67 -19.04 2.96
N ALA A 153 -2.36 -19.46 4.00
CA ALA A 153 -2.49 -18.77 5.26
C ALA A 153 -1.60 -19.42 6.32
N SER A 154 -0.78 -18.65 7.02
CA SER A 154 0.10 -19.14 8.09
C SER A 154 0.15 -18.17 9.28
N VAL A 155 0.27 -18.70 10.51
CA VAL A 155 0.48 -17.88 11.71
C VAL A 155 1.95 -17.47 11.74
N VAL A 156 2.19 -16.16 11.59
CA VAL A 156 3.54 -15.60 11.51
C VAL A 156 3.97 -14.88 12.78
N GLY A 157 3.02 -14.60 13.69
CA GLY A 157 3.33 -13.82 14.89
C GLY A 157 2.18 -13.76 15.89
N LYS A 158 2.40 -12.97 16.95
CA LYS A 158 1.43 -12.74 18.01
C LYS A 158 1.45 -11.30 18.50
N ILE A 159 0.28 -10.81 18.89
CA ILE A 159 0.14 -9.53 19.60
C ILE A 159 0.64 -9.68 21.05
N LYS A 160 1.38 -8.70 21.54
CA LYS A 160 1.98 -8.67 22.88
C LYS A 160 1.51 -7.43 23.65
N ASN A 161 1.31 -7.57 24.95
CA ASN A 161 0.94 -6.43 25.82
C ASN A 161 2.05 -5.38 25.93
N LYS A 162 3.32 -5.80 25.85
CA LYS A 162 4.45 -4.88 25.79
C LYS A 162 4.44 -4.19 24.44
N LYS A 163 4.46 -2.85 24.39
CA LYS A 163 4.48 -2.03 23.18
C LYS A 163 5.83 -2.10 22.47
N GLN A 164 6.28 -3.29 22.19
CA GLN A 164 7.56 -3.59 21.54
C GLN A 164 7.27 -4.40 20.27
N TYR A 165 7.97 -4.07 19.21
CA TYR A 165 7.99 -4.84 17.98
C TYR A 165 9.25 -5.68 17.94
N ILE A 166 9.08 -7.00 17.99
CA ILE A 166 10.18 -7.96 18.08
C ILE A 166 10.08 -8.87 16.85
N VAL A 167 11.20 -9.06 16.15
CA VAL A 167 11.27 -9.97 15.00
C VAL A 167 12.41 -10.96 15.19
N HIS A 168 12.09 -12.24 15.03
CA HIS A 168 13.02 -13.36 15.09
C HIS A 168 13.31 -13.92 13.69
N SER A 169 14.55 -14.35 13.48
CA SER A 169 14.98 -15.13 12.32
C SER A 169 15.90 -16.25 12.85
N GLY A 170 15.41 -17.50 12.81
CA GLY A 170 16.03 -18.60 13.54
C GLY A 170 16.06 -18.32 15.03
N GLU A 171 17.23 -18.41 15.65
CA GLU A 171 17.46 -18.12 17.06
C GLU A 171 17.75 -16.63 17.34
N ASP A 172 17.95 -15.84 16.29
CA ASP A 172 18.35 -14.44 16.41
C ASP A 172 17.15 -13.50 16.52
N VAL A 173 17.27 -12.48 17.38
CA VAL A 173 16.37 -11.32 17.40
C VAL A 173 16.97 -10.25 16.48
N ILE A 174 16.35 -10.04 15.33
CA ILE A 174 16.84 -9.10 14.32
C ILE A 174 16.21 -7.71 14.41
N VAL A 175 15.07 -7.59 15.10
CA VAL A 175 14.42 -6.31 15.45
C VAL A 175 13.95 -6.38 16.89
N ASP A 176 14.26 -5.37 17.68
CA ASP A 176 13.69 -5.11 19.01
C ASP A 176 13.57 -3.58 19.18
N ALA A 177 12.39 -3.04 18.89
CA ALA A 177 12.16 -1.61 18.90
C ALA A 177 10.75 -1.27 19.44
N PRO A 178 10.53 -0.08 20.02
CA PRO A 178 9.18 0.38 20.33
C PRO A 178 8.28 0.37 19.07
N ALA A 179 7.08 -0.21 19.16
CA ALA A 179 6.16 -0.29 18.03
C ALA A 179 5.85 1.08 17.43
N GLU A 180 5.63 2.09 18.27
CA GLU A 180 5.39 3.48 17.84
C GLU A 180 6.59 4.08 17.06
N MET A 181 7.81 3.68 17.37
CA MET A 181 8.99 4.16 16.67
C MET A 181 9.06 3.60 15.24
N VAL A 182 8.59 2.36 15.06
CA VAL A 182 8.52 1.72 13.74
C VAL A 182 7.39 2.33 12.90
N THR A 183 6.23 2.64 13.50
CA THR A 183 5.06 3.17 12.78
C THR A 183 5.17 4.66 12.47
N LYS A 184 5.67 5.47 13.41
CA LYS A 184 5.70 6.94 13.28
C LYS A 184 7.07 7.49 12.89
N GLY A 185 8.14 6.70 13.04
CA GLY A 185 9.51 7.14 12.81
C GLY A 185 9.95 8.24 13.76
N PHE A 186 10.97 8.98 13.35
CA PHE A 186 11.50 10.11 14.11
C PHE A 186 10.88 11.42 13.67
N ASN A 187 10.35 12.20 14.60
CA ASN A 187 9.95 13.58 14.34
C ASN A 187 11.18 14.49 14.43
N TYR A 188 11.62 14.98 13.29
CA TYR A 188 12.71 15.95 13.22
C TYR A 188 12.15 17.37 13.36
N ASN A 189 12.45 18.03 14.49
CA ASN A 189 12.21 19.46 14.65
C ASN A 189 13.49 20.20 14.25
N ARG A 190 13.55 20.67 12.99
CA ARG A 190 14.70 21.39 12.46
C ARG A 190 14.47 22.90 12.54
N ASP A 191 15.53 23.65 12.86
CA ASP A 191 15.49 25.10 12.77
C ASP A 191 15.18 25.54 11.35
N ILE A 192 14.19 26.40 11.22
CA ILE A 192 13.77 26.98 9.92
C ILE A 192 14.31 28.40 9.81
N LYS A 193 15.01 28.67 8.73
CA LYS A 193 15.37 30.04 8.33
C LYS A 193 14.33 30.51 7.32
N LYS A 194 13.51 31.49 7.72
CA LYS A 194 12.53 32.09 6.77
C LYS A 194 13.29 32.73 5.61
N PRO A 195 13.01 32.32 4.35
CA PRO A 195 13.60 33.00 3.19
C PRO A 195 13.12 34.44 3.13
N LYS A 196 13.99 35.36 2.76
CA LYS A 196 13.58 36.71 2.39
C LYS A 196 13.00 36.64 0.98
N LEU A 197 11.68 36.53 0.91
CA LEU A 197 10.98 36.56 -0.37
C LEU A 197 11.02 38.01 -0.93
N ASN A 198 11.75 38.20 -2.01
CA ASN A 198 11.75 39.43 -2.76
C ASN A 198 10.72 39.27 -3.91
N LEU A 199 9.45 39.35 -3.56
CA LEU A 199 8.36 39.22 -4.53
C LEU A 199 8.26 40.54 -5.30
N LYS A 200 9.07 40.66 -6.34
CA LYS A 200 8.89 41.72 -7.35
C LYS A 200 8.20 41.08 -8.54
N GLU A 201 7.10 41.71 -8.94
CA GLU A 201 6.45 41.35 -10.19
C GLU A 201 7.46 41.53 -11.36
N PRO A 202 7.67 40.53 -12.20
CA PRO A 202 8.62 40.65 -13.30
C PRO A 202 8.09 41.64 -14.32
N ASP A 203 8.97 42.52 -14.80
CA ASP A 203 8.66 43.44 -15.90
C ASP A 203 8.68 42.62 -17.21
N LEU A 204 7.54 42.06 -17.57
CA LEU A 204 7.37 41.26 -18.77
C LEU A 204 7.06 42.17 -19.95
N LYS A 205 7.93 42.18 -20.96
CA LYS A 205 7.66 42.89 -22.21
C LYS A 205 6.57 42.17 -23.00
N GLU A 206 5.66 42.95 -23.58
CA GLU A 206 4.66 42.46 -24.52
C GLU A 206 5.31 41.64 -25.64
N PRO A 207 4.86 40.42 -25.92
CA PRO A 207 5.39 39.60 -27.00
C PRO A 207 4.98 40.16 -28.36
N GLN A 208 5.85 40.07 -29.33
CA GLN A 208 5.55 40.50 -30.70
C GLN A 208 4.55 39.58 -31.42
N ASN A 209 4.46 38.32 -30.99
CA ASN A 209 3.55 37.34 -31.58
C ASN A 209 3.02 36.36 -30.52
N TYR A 210 1.77 36.54 -30.14
CA TYR A 210 1.09 35.71 -29.16
C TYR A 210 0.91 34.23 -29.59
N ASN A 211 0.86 33.94 -30.93
CA ASN A 211 0.76 32.59 -31.40
C ASN A 211 2.04 31.79 -31.09
N VAL A 212 3.20 32.44 -31.16
CA VAL A 212 4.46 31.80 -30.78
C VAL A 212 4.46 31.51 -29.28
N VAL A 213 4.07 32.47 -28.46
CA VAL A 213 3.96 32.27 -27.00
C VAL A 213 2.99 31.13 -26.66
N LEU A 214 1.84 31.06 -27.33
CA LEU A 214 0.88 29.98 -27.13
C LEU A 214 1.49 28.62 -27.50
N GLN A 215 2.20 28.52 -28.61
CA GLN A 215 2.88 27.30 -29.03
C GLN A 215 3.95 26.86 -28.02
N GLU A 216 4.75 27.80 -27.55
CA GLU A 216 5.77 27.54 -26.52
C GLU A 216 5.15 27.05 -25.22
N LEU A 217 4.04 27.68 -24.77
CA LEU A 217 3.31 27.24 -23.58
C LEU A 217 2.74 25.83 -23.74
N LEU A 218 2.05 25.55 -24.86
CA LEU A 218 1.45 24.24 -25.10
C LEU A 218 2.48 23.09 -25.22
N THR A 219 3.71 23.42 -25.57
CA THR A 219 4.81 22.45 -25.65
C THR A 219 5.68 22.40 -24.39
N HIS A 220 5.48 23.33 -23.46
CA HIS A 220 6.24 23.40 -22.23
C HIS A 220 5.98 22.17 -21.36
N GLU A 221 7.03 21.59 -20.79
CA GLU A 221 6.97 20.37 -19.99
C GLU A 221 6.02 20.40 -18.79
N ASN A 222 5.76 21.59 -18.20
CA ASN A 222 4.83 21.76 -17.09
C ASN A 222 3.38 21.99 -17.52
N ILE A 223 3.12 22.22 -18.82
CA ILE A 223 1.79 22.63 -19.34
C ILE A 223 1.25 21.62 -20.34
N CYS A 224 2.13 20.98 -21.12
CA CYS A 224 1.73 20.03 -22.16
C CYS A 224 0.92 18.87 -21.58
N SER A 225 0.05 18.27 -22.42
CA SER A 225 -0.72 17.11 -22.04
C SER A 225 0.19 15.92 -21.67
N ARG A 226 -0.16 15.24 -20.58
CA ARG A 226 0.49 14.02 -20.11
C ARG A 226 -0.33 12.76 -20.41
N SER A 227 -1.29 12.84 -21.32
CA SER A 227 -2.21 11.74 -21.64
C SER A 227 -1.47 10.44 -21.94
N SER A 228 -0.37 10.50 -22.70
CA SER A 228 0.47 9.34 -22.99
C SER A 228 1.00 8.59 -21.76
N ILE A 229 1.05 9.27 -20.60
CA ILE A 229 1.48 8.68 -19.33
C ILE A 229 0.27 8.20 -18.55
N TYR A 230 -0.69 9.07 -18.23
CA TYR A 230 -1.77 8.73 -17.32
C TYR A 230 -2.83 7.81 -17.94
N GLU A 231 -2.95 7.70 -19.27
CA GLU A 231 -3.86 6.77 -19.92
C GLU A 231 -3.53 5.28 -19.64
N THR A 232 -2.32 4.99 -19.24
CA THR A 232 -1.90 3.63 -18.85
C THR A 232 -2.30 3.24 -17.44
N TYR A 233 -2.76 4.20 -16.62
CA TYR A 233 -3.16 3.99 -15.24
C TYR A 233 -4.69 3.92 -15.10
N ASP A 234 -5.14 3.34 -13.97
CA ASP A 234 -6.56 3.29 -13.64
C ASP A 234 -7.09 4.68 -13.27
N LYS A 235 -8.00 5.19 -14.09
CA LYS A 235 -8.68 6.48 -13.92
C LYS A 235 -10.06 6.36 -13.27
N GLN A 236 -10.57 5.14 -13.17
CA GLN A 236 -11.93 4.82 -12.74
C GLN A 236 -11.96 4.06 -11.41
N VAL A 237 -11.03 4.37 -10.51
CA VAL A 237 -10.90 3.68 -9.21
C VAL A 237 -12.24 3.66 -8.49
N GLN A 238 -12.72 2.45 -8.17
CA GLN A 238 -14.02 2.18 -7.55
C GLN A 238 -15.23 2.66 -8.38
N GLY A 239 -15.06 3.01 -9.65
CA GLY A 239 -16.14 3.51 -10.52
C GLY A 239 -16.76 4.82 -10.03
N ARG A 240 -15.99 5.70 -9.40
CA ARG A 240 -16.47 6.95 -8.78
C ARG A 240 -16.07 8.20 -9.53
N THR A 241 -15.25 8.09 -10.56
CA THR A 241 -14.82 9.21 -11.38
C THR A 241 -15.99 9.72 -12.23
N VAL A 242 -16.25 11.02 -12.19
CA VAL A 242 -17.28 11.71 -13.01
C VAL A 242 -16.64 12.42 -14.18
N PHE A 243 -15.57 13.20 -13.92
CA PHE A 243 -14.74 13.80 -14.96
C PHE A 243 -13.34 13.26 -14.92
N GLU A 244 -12.90 12.73 -16.05
CA GLU A 244 -11.54 12.22 -16.22
C GLU A 244 -10.53 13.34 -16.49
N PRO A 245 -9.23 13.07 -16.39
CA PRO A 245 -8.19 14.04 -16.75
C PRO A 245 -8.39 14.57 -18.17
N GLY A 246 -8.41 15.91 -18.33
CA GLY A 246 -8.59 16.59 -19.61
C GLY A 246 -10.04 16.89 -19.99
N GLU A 247 -11.03 16.43 -19.26
CA GLU A 247 -12.45 16.70 -19.52
C GLU A 247 -12.93 17.99 -18.86
N ALA A 248 -12.27 18.42 -17.77
CA ALA A 248 -12.61 19.65 -17.03
C ALA A 248 -11.37 20.20 -16.30
N ASP A 249 -11.48 21.42 -15.76
CA ASP A 249 -10.43 22.09 -14.97
C ASP A 249 -10.20 21.45 -13.59
N ALA A 250 -11.07 20.54 -13.19
CA ALA A 250 -10.98 19.80 -11.94
C ALA A 250 -11.37 18.34 -12.15
N GLY A 251 -10.70 17.42 -11.47
CA GLY A 251 -11.17 16.05 -11.32
C GLY A 251 -12.40 16.03 -10.41
N VAL A 252 -13.45 15.30 -10.80
CA VAL A 252 -14.68 15.17 -10.01
C VAL A 252 -14.96 13.73 -9.69
N LEU A 253 -15.17 13.47 -8.40
CA LEU A 253 -15.55 12.15 -7.86
C LEU A 253 -16.95 12.19 -7.28
N ALA A 254 -17.73 11.12 -7.47
CA ALA A 254 -19.02 10.89 -6.81
C ALA A 254 -18.90 9.79 -5.74
N PRO A 255 -18.48 10.11 -4.51
CA PRO A 255 -18.10 9.12 -3.50
C PRO A 255 -19.29 8.29 -2.98
N PHE A 256 -20.52 8.77 -3.17
CA PHE A 256 -21.74 8.15 -2.64
C PHE A 256 -22.66 7.56 -3.72
N ASN A 257 -22.19 7.36 -4.95
CA ASN A 257 -22.99 6.96 -6.12
C ASN A 257 -23.46 5.50 -6.11
N ASN A 258 -23.72 4.90 -4.97
CA ASN A 258 -24.21 3.52 -4.87
C ASN A 258 -25.41 3.41 -3.92
N SER A 259 -26.13 2.29 -4.00
CA SER A 259 -27.37 2.04 -3.28
C SER A 259 -27.24 1.91 -1.75
N ASN A 260 -26.02 1.86 -1.22
CA ASN A 260 -25.80 1.79 0.24
C ASN A 260 -25.97 3.15 0.93
N TYR A 261 -26.04 4.23 0.15
CA TYR A 261 -26.22 5.59 0.64
C TYR A 261 -27.64 6.13 0.39
N PRO A 262 -28.16 7.05 1.23
CA PRO A 262 -29.41 7.73 0.99
C PRO A 262 -29.44 8.42 -0.39
N GLU A 263 -30.61 8.43 -1.03
CA GLU A 263 -30.76 8.97 -2.39
C GLU A 263 -30.35 10.43 -2.49
N GLU A 264 -30.59 11.22 -1.46
CA GLU A 264 -30.33 12.65 -1.40
C GLU A 264 -28.86 13.01 -1.53
N ILE A 265 -27.94 12.09 -1.16
CA ILE A 265 -26.49 12.34 -1.24
C ILE A 265 -25.80 11.60 -2.39
N ARG A 266 -26.50 10.72 -3.13
CA ARG A 266 -25.89 9.89 -4.18
C ARG A 266 -25.31 10.71 -5.33
N GLN A 267 -25.87 11.89 -5.59
CA GLN A 267 -25.42 12.78 -6.65
C GLN A 267 -24.44 13.86 -6.15
N THR A 268 -23.97 13.74 -4.90
CA THR A 268 -22.94 14.65 -4.39
C THR A 268 -21.61 14.37 -5.05
N GLY A 269 -21.01 15.39 -5.63
CA GLY A 269 -19.69 15.37 -6.22
C GLY A 269 -18.66 16.11 -5.35
N ILE A 270 -17.42 15.66 -5.38
CA ILE A 270 -16.27 16.37 -4.81
C ILE A 270 -15.34 16.72 -5.96
N ALA A 271 -15.12 18.02 -6.16
CA ALA A 271 -14.19 18.52 -7.14
C ALA A 271 -12.81 18.78 -6.51
N HIS A 272 -11.76 18.36 -7.17
CA HIS A 272 -10.37 18.56 -6.78
C HIS A 272 -9.60 19.23 -7.91
N SER A 273 -8.94 20.32 -7.62
CA SER A 273 -7.91 20.89 -8.48
C SER A 273 -6.59 20.91 -7.73
N THR A 274 -5.51 20.59 -8.42
CA THR A 274 -4.14 20.65 -7.88
C THR A 274 -3.29 21.49 -8.81
N ASP A 275 -2.45 22.32 -8.20
CA ASP A 275 -1.48 23.12 -8.92
C ASP A 275 -0.16 23.13 -8.15
N HIS A 276 0.93 22.78 -8.80
CA HIS A 276 2.25 22.83 -8.21
C HIS A 276 3.33 22.90 -9.29
N ASN A 277 4.45 23.51 -8.94
CA ASN A 277 5.64 23.48 -9.78
C ASN A 277 6.65 22.49 -9.19
N PRO A 278 6.98 21.39 -9.88
CA PRO A 278 7.88 20.36 -9.36
C PRO A 278 9.35 20.79 -9.26
N ILE A 279 9.69 21.98 -9.78
CA ILE A 279 11.06 22.52 -9.76
C ILE A 279 11.35 23.29 -8.47
N TYR A 280 10.34 23.60 -7.64
CA TYR A 280 10.49 24.33 -6.38
C TYR A 280 10.36 23.45 -5.15
#